data_a9739dbf6e53620b23f625e46e7be9c2
#
_entry.id   a9739dbf6e53620b23f625e46e7be9c2
#
_cell.length_a   1.000
_cell.length_b   1.000
_cell.length_c   1.000
_cell.angle_alpha   90.00
_cell.angle_beta   90.00
_cell.angle_gamma   90.00
#
_symmetry.space_group_name_H-M   'P 1'
#
loop_
_entity.id
_entity.type
_entity.pdbx_description
1 polymer ?
#
loop_
_entity_poly.entity_id
_entity_poly.type
_entity_poly.pdbx_seq_one_letter_code
_entity_poly.pdbx_strand_id
1 'polypeptide(L)'
;MRVVRYVALAALAAAAFYGTSAPARVEAQGKPRIFFAEPKNGAAVKSPVHLKFGIENYKIAAVPDGDVKTARPGVGHYHVGVDTGCVKTGETIVKGTPSWIHFGKGDSQIDMQLTPGKHRLALQLGDDLHNTVKGLCSTITVNVTQ
;
A
#
# COMPACT_ATOMS: atom_id res chain seq x y z
N MET A 1 -84.59 30.65 22.19
CA MET A 1 -83.53 30.59 21.17
C MET A 1 -82.33 29.85 21.77
N ARG A 2 -82.08 28.59 21.33
CA ARG A 2 -80.94 27.78 21.80
C ARG A 2 -79.84 27.81 20.75
N VAL A 3 -78.69 28.34 21.12
CA VAL A 3 -77.49 28.36 20.26
C VAL A 3 -76.74 27.11 20.47
N VAL A 4 -76.63 26.26 19.44
CA VAL A 4 -75.83 25.05 19.43
C VAL A 4 -74.41 25.43 18.95
N ARG A 5 -73.35 25.21 19.80
CA ARG A 5 -71.94 25.41 19.48
C ARG A 5 -71.35 24.08 19.01
N TYR A 6 -70.93 24.03 17.75
CA TYR A 6 -70.16 22.91 17.22
C TYR A 6 -68.71 23.11 17.59
N VAL A 7 -68.14 22.15 18.34
CA VAL A 7 -66.72 22.07 18.62
C VAL A 7 -66.13 21.16 17.54
N ALA A 8 -65.33 21.73 16.67
CA ALA A 8 -64.57 20.95 15.69
C ALA A 8 -63.25 20.38 16.35
N LEU A 9 -63.16 19.07 16.47
CA LEU A 9 -61.92 18.39 16.84
C LEU A 9 -61.04 18.29 15.61
N ALA A 10 -59.86 18.96 15.63
CA ALA A 10 -58.80 18.78 14.66
C ALA A 10 -57.92 17.63 15.12
N ALA A 11 -57.93 16.50 14.40
CA ALA A 11 -57.03 15.39 14.63
C ALA A 11 -55.68 15.70 13.93
N LEU A 12 -54.62 15.92 14.71
CA LEU A 12 -53.26 15.97 14.19
C LEU A 12 -52.75 14.53 13.94
N ALA A 13 -52.57 14.15 12.68
CA ALA A 13 -51.88 12.94 12.29
C ALA A 13 -50.38 13.17 12.32
N ALA A 14 -49.65 12.63 13.30
CA ALA A 14 -48.21 12.62 13.36
C ALA A 14 -47.71 11.52 12.42
N ALA A 15 -47.16 11.88 11.26
CA ALA A 15 -46.46 10.97 10.37
C ALA A 15 -45.06 10.69 10.94
N ALA A 16 -44.85 9.50 11.50
CA ALA A 16 -43.55 9.03 11.91
C ALA A 16 -42.74 8.62 10.66
N PHE A 17 -41.73 9.43 10.31
CA PHE A 17 -40.73 9.06 9.29
C PHE A 17 -39.79 8.02 9.88
N TYR A 18 -40.04 6.75 9.63
CA TYR A 18 -39.02 5.69 9.84
C TYR A 18 -37.98 5.80 8.73
N GLY A 19 -36.89 6.51 9.01
CA GLY A 19 -35.72 6.53 8.15
C GLY A 19 -35.05 5.16 8.18
N THR A 20 -35.24 4.37 7.13
CA THR A 20 -34.46 3.15 6.91
C THR A 20 -33.05 3.55 6.46
N SER A 21 -32.10 3.64 7.41
CA SER A 21 -30.68 3.74 7.07
C SER A 21 -30.28 2.44 6.41
N ALA A 22 -30.02 2.48 5.10
CA ALA A 22 -29.41 1.37 4.38
C ALA A 22 -28.03 1.08 5.01
N PRO A 23 -27.68 -0.19 5.24
CA PRO A 23 -26.35 -0.52 5.75
C PRO A 23 -25.30 -0.02 4.77
N ALA A 24 -24.29 0.70 5.26
CA ALA A 24 -23.16 1.14 4.48
C ALA A 24 -22.49 -0.11 3.86
N ARG A 25 -22.44 -0.15 2.53
CA ARG A 25 -21.79 -1.23 1.80
C ARG A 25 -20.30 -1.14 2.11
N VAL A 26 -19.79 -2.06 2.94
CA VAL A 26 -18.36 -2.23 3.13
C VAL A 26 -17.83 -2.81 1.82
N GLU A 27 -17.21 -1.97 1.00
CA GLU A 27 -16.49 -2.44 -0.17
C GLU A 27 -15.35 -3.33 0.32
N ALA A 28 -15.33 -4.58 -0.16
CA ALA A 28 -14.24 -5.49 0.13
C ALA A 28 -12.95 -4.88 -0.45
N GLN A 29 -12.00 -4.53 0.41
CA GLN A 29 -10.69 -4.06 -0.04
C GLN A 29 -10.08 -5.13 -0.94
N GLY A 30 -9.63 -4.72 -2.13
CA GLY A 30 -8.95 -5.61 -3.07
C GLY A 30 -7.70 -6.24 -2.43
N LYS A 31 -7.17 -7.31 -3.03
CA LYS A 31 -5.93 -7.94 -2.55
C LYS A 31 -4.78 -6.94 -2.59
N PRO A 32 -3.92 -6.90 -1.58
CA PRO A 32 -2.71 -6.08 -1.60
C PRO A 32 -1.81 -6.43 -2.78
N ARG A 33 -1.24 -5.42 -3.45
CA ARG A 33 -0.35 -5.59 -4.59
C ARG A 33 0.77 -4.57 -4.55
N ILE A 34 2.00 -5.00 -4.80
CA ILE A 34 3.19 -4.16 -4.92
C ILE A 34 3.74 -4.27 -6.36
N PHE A 35 4.27 -3.17 -6.90
CA PHE A 35 4.77 -3.14 -8.28
C PHE A 35 5.76 -2.02 -8.51
N PHE A 36 6.63 -2.18 -9.53
CA PHE A 36 7.37 -1.06 -10.10
C PHE A 36 6.42 -0.24 -10.98
N ALA A 37 6.22 1.03 -10.64
CA ALA A 37 5.52 1.97 -11.50
C ALA A 37 6.44 2.35 -12.69
N GLU A 38 7.71 2.57 -12.39
CA GLU A 38 8.80 2.83 -13.34
C GLU A 38 10.10 2.15 -12.88
N PRO A 39 10.90 1.64 -13.84
CA PRO A 39 10.62 1.40 -15.26
C PRO A 39 9.70 0.18 -15.45
N LYS A 40 9.23 -0.05 -16.67
CA LYS A 40 8.47 -1.26 -17.01
C LYS A 40 9.42 -2.47 -17.15
N ASN A 41 8.89 -3.66 -16.93
CA ASN A 41 9.64 -4.89 -17.14
C ASN A 41 10.16 -4.98 -18.58
N GLY A 42 11.43 -5.30 -18.75
CA GLY A 42 12.12 -5.38 -20.05
C GLY A 42 12.60 -4.05 -20.62
N ALA A 43 12.44 -2.94 -19.90
CA ALA A 43 12.82 -1.64 -20.39
C ALA A 43 14.34 -1.51 -20.62
N ALA A 44 14.72 -0.82 -21.69
CA ALA A 44 16.06 -0.27 -21.88
C ALA A 44 16.11 1.09 -21.17
N VAL A 45 17.08 1.29 -20.29
CA VAL A 45 17.21 2.48 -19.44
C VAL A 45 18.65 2.95 -19.39
N LYS A 46 18.87 4.20 -19.00
CA LYS A 46 20.22 4.76 -18.74
C LYS A 46 20.44 4.90 -17.24
N SER A 47 21.69 4.76 -16.82
CA SER A 47 22.10 5.04 -15.44
C SER A 47 22.34 6.57 -15.25
N PRO A 48 21.88 7.19 -14.15
CA PRO A 48 21.14 6.57 -13.05
C PRO A 48 19.72 6.14 -13.47
N VAL A 49 19.30 4.97 -13.05
CA VAL A 49 17.96 4.43 -13.35
C VAL A 49 16.96 4.98 -12.36
N HIS A 50 15.94 5.71 -12.84
CA HIS A 50 14.85 6.17 -12.00
C HIS A 50 13.90 5.01 -11.69
N LEU A 51 13.77 4.66 -10.41
CA LEU A 51 12.84 3.65 -9.93
C LEU A 51 11.70 4.32 -9.17
N LYS A 52 10.47 3.98 -9.54
CA LYS A 52 9.26 4.41 -8.82
C LYS A 52 8.41 3.21 -8.46
N PHE A 53 7.92 3.18 -7.24
CA PHE A 53 7.19 2.07 -6.65
C PHE A 53 5.72 2.40 -6.45
N GLY A 54 4.89 1.39 -6.56
CA GLY A 54 3.47 1.49 -6.25
C GLY A 54 3.01 0.34 -5.36
N ILE A 55 2.01 0.64 -4.56
CA ILE A 55 1.31 -0.34 -3.72
C ILE A 55 -0.18 -0.05 -3.73
N GLU A 56 -0.99 -1.10 -3.73
CA GLU A 56 -2.44 -1.03 -3.62
C GLU A 56 -2.91 -1.83 -2.41
N ASN A 57 -3.94 -1.34 -1.75
CA ASN A 57 -4.60 -1.99 -0.61
C ASN A 57 -3.66 -2.36 0.55
N TYR A 58 -2.59 -1.59 0.73
CA TYR A 58 -1.66 -1.71 1.85
C TYR A 58 -1.04 -0.33 2.16
N LYS A 59 -0.61 -0.09 3.41
CA LYS A 59 -0.10 1.21 3.84
C LYS A 59 1.42 1.22 3.91
N ILE A 60 2.04 2.24 3.30
CA ILE A 60 3.45 2.54 3.51
C ILE A 60 3.59 3.51 4.68
N ALA A 61 4.54 3.22 5.56
CA ALA A 61 4.90 4.09 6.67
C ALA A 61 6.40 3.99 6.95
N ALA A 62 6.96 5.08 7.48
CA ALA A 62 8.32 5.05 8.00
C ALA A 62 8.43 4.04 9.15
N VAL A 63 9.57 3.36 9.25
CA VAL A 63 9.90 2.54 10.42
C VAL A 63 9.97 3.46 11.64
N PRO A 64 9.36 3.09 12.78
CA PRO A 64 9.49 3.90 14.00
C PRO A 64 10.95 4.04 14.44
N ASP A 65 11.27 5.18 15.04
CA ASP A 65 12.59 5.39 15.64
C ASP A 65 12.79 4.48 16.85
N GLY A 66 14.06 4.14 17.10
CA GLY A 66 14.46 3.34 18.26
C GLY A 66 14.35 1.83 18.05
N ASP A 67 14.29 1.09 19.14
CA ASP A 67 14.30 -0.37 19.15
C ASP A 67 12.86 -0.93 19.01
N VAL A 68 12.48 -1.24 17.79
CA VAL A 68 11.16 -1.79 17.47
C VAL A 68 11.09 -3.25 17.92
N LYS A 69 10.18 -3.56 18.83
CA LYS A 69 9.97 -4.93 19.35
C LYS A 69 8.78 -5.65 18.71
N THR A 70 7.84 -4.91 18.14
CA THR A 70 6.63 -5.46 17.54
C THR A 70 6.26 -4.68 16.30
N ALA A 71 6.00 -5.39 15.20
CA ALA A 71 5.56 -4.76 13.97
C ALA A 71 4.11 -4.25 14.09
N ARG A 72 3.86 -3.06 13.54
CA ARG A 72 2.51 -2.52 13.42
C ARG A 72 1.72 -3.31 12.35
N PRO A 73 0.48 -3.68 12.61
CA PRO A 73 -0.32 -4.41 11.63
C PRO A 73 -0.69 -3.52 10.43
N GLY A 74 -0.67 -4.09 9.23
CA GLY A 74 -1.17 -3.43 8.01
C GLY A 74 -0.29 -2.30 7.48
N VAL A 75 0.91 -2.11 8.00
CA VAL A 75 1.90 -1.14 7.49
C VAL A 75 3.21 -1.82 7.15
N GLY A 76 3.96 -1.22 6.24
CA GLY A 76 5.29 -1.70 5.86
C GLY A 76 6.07 -0.63 5.10
N HIS A 77 7.27 -0.98 4.66
CA HIS A 77 8.15 -0.12 3.90
C HIS A 77 8.84 -0.90 2.78
N TYR A 78 9.29 -0.18 1.77
CA TYR A 78 9.88 -0.79 0.59
C TYR A 78 11.33 -1.24 0.81
N HIS A 79 11.69 -2.33 0.12
CA HIS A 79 13.05 -2.78 -0.10
C HIS A 79 13.25 -3.06 -1.57
N VAL A 80 14.39 -2.67 -2.11
CA VAL A 80 14.79 -2.99 -3.48
C VAL A 80 15.97 -3.93 -3.46
N GLY A 81 15.79 -5.11 -4.05
CA GLY A 81 16.85 -6.05 -4.32
C GLY A 81 17.43 -5.84 -5.71
N VAL A 82 18.76 -5.83 -5.82
CA VAL A 82 19.50 -5.72 -7.09
C VAL A 82 20.17 -7.06 -7.37
N ASP A 83 19.95 -7.57 -8.58
CA ASP A 83 20.45 -8.88 -9.08
C ASP A 83 20.11 -10.05 -8.15
N THR A 84 18.96 -9.94 -7.48
CA THR A 84 18.44 -10.96 -6.57
C THR A 84 16.95 -11.18 -6.81
N GLY A 85 16.38 -12.19 -6.14
CA GLY A 85 14.94 -12.48 -6.16
C GLY A 85 14.25 -12.07 -4.87
N CYS A 86 12.95 -12.37 -4.78
CA CYS A 86 12.17 -12.19 -3.55
C CYS A 86 12.72 -13.07 -2.42
N VAL A 87 12.81 -12.52 -1.23
CA VAL A 87 13.03 -13.28 0.01
C VAL A 87 11.74 -14.05 0.33
N LYS A 88 11.86 -15.25 0.87
CA LYS A 88 10.70 -16.08 1.20
C LYS A 88 9.80 -15.43 2.24
N THR A 89 8.51 -15.70 2.13
CA THR A 89 7.52 -15.16 3.07
C THR A 89 7.85 -15.55 4.52
N GLY A 90 7.86 -14.57 5.40
CA GLY A 90 8.16 -14.72 6.83
C GLY A 90 9.65 -14.66 7.17
N GLU A 91 10.54 -14.65 6.17
CA GLU A 91 11.97 -14.43 6.40
C GLU A 91 12.28 -12.92 6.48
N THR A 92 13.35 -12.58 7.18
CA THR A 92 13.80 -11.20 7.34
C THR A 92 14.61 -10.75 6.12
N ILE A 93 14.30 -9.56 5.60
CA ILE A 93 15.08 -8.89 4.56
C ILE A 93 16.31 -8.29 5.23
N VAL A 94 17.49 -8.80 4.92
CA VAL A 94 18.75 -8.33 5.52
C VAL A 94 19.13 -6.99 4.88
N LYS A 95 18.90 -5.90 5.60
CA LYS A 95 19.25 -4.54 5.16
C LYS A 95 20.75 -4.29 5.17
N GLY A 96 21.20 -3.35 4.34
CA GLY A 96 22.62 -2.93 4.31
C GLY A 96 23.56 -3.93 3.65
N THR A 97 23.02 -4.90 2.92
CA THR A 97 23.80 -5.76 2.03
C THR A 97 23.94 -5.11 0.65
N PRO A 98 24.94 -5.49 -0.18
CA PRO A 98 25.04 -4.99 -1.56
C PRO A 98 23.78 -5.27 -2.40
N SER A 99 23.04 -6.31 -2.07
CA SER A 99 21.85 -6.73 -2.83
C SER A 99 20.54 -6.10 -2.37
N TRP A 100 20.45 -5.51 -1.15
CA TRP A 100 19.19 -4.99 -0.62
C TRP A 100 19.30 -3.56 -0.10
N ILE A 101 18.55 -2.65 -0.75
CA ILE A 101 18.44 -1.24 -0.38
C ILE A 101 17.14 -1.06 0.42
N HIS A 102 17.25 -0.35 1.52
CA HIS A 102 16.19 -0.17 2.51
C HIS A 102 15.61 1.25 2.45
N PHE A 103 14.28 1.36 2.36
CA PHE A 103 13.55 2.64 2.30
C PHE A 103 12.77 2.90 3.61
N GLY A 104 13.49 2.91 4.73
CA GLY A 104 12.91 3.01 6.07
C GLY A 104 12.18 4.32 6.37
N LYS A 105 12.32 5.35 5.54
CA LYS A 105 11.57 6.62 5.66
C LYS A 105 10.23 6.61 4.92
N GLY A 106 9.92 5.53 4.19
CA GLY A 106 8.69 5.42 3.41
C GLY A 106 8.76 6.04 2.02
N ASP A 107 9.97 6.34 1.52
CA ASP A 107 10.18 6.84 0.17
C ASP A 107 9.66 5.82 -0.87
N SER A 108 9.10 6.32 -1.97
CA SER A 108 8.52 5.51 -3.04
C SER A 108 9.27 5.61 -4.36
N GLN A 109 10.44 6.24 -4.37
CA GLN A 109 11.27 6.40 -5.56
C GLN A 109 12.74 6.61 -5.21
N ILE A 110 13.62 6.29 -6.17
CA ILE A 110 15.05 6.52 -6.08
C ILE A 110 15.68 6.57 -7.47
N ASP A 111 16.76 7.35 -7.62
CA ASP A 111 17.68 7.26 -8.74
C ASP A 111 18.85 6.36 -8.36
N MET A 112 19.00 5.24 -9.08
CA MET A 112 19.95 4.20 -8.75
C MET A 112 21.05 4.07 -9.80
N GLN A 113 22.31 4.14 -9.37
CA GLN A 113 23.43 3.83 -10.24
C GLN A 113 23.53 2.32 -10.46
N LEU A 114 23.35 1.91 -11.71
CA LEU A 114 23.55 0.53 -12.16
C LEU A 114 24.57 0.47 -13.27
N THR A 115 25.38 -0.58 -13.32
CA THR A 115 26.33 -0.81 -14.41
C THR A 115 25.59 -1.13 -15.71
N PRO A 116 26.20 -0.89 -16.88
CA PRO A 116 25.61 -1.36 -18.13
C PRO A 116 25.41 -2.88 -18.14
N GLY A 117 24.28 -3.33 -18.65
CA GLY A 117 23.93 -4.73 -18.72
C GLY A 117 22.50 -5.04 -18.25
N LYS A 118 22.21 -6.33 -18.17
CA LYS A 118 20.90 -6.83 -17.73
C LYS A 118 20.88 -6.98 -16.23
N HIS A 119 19.93 -6.31 -15.56
CA HIS A 119 19.71 -6.39 -14.11
C HIS A 119 18.34 -6.94 -13.80
N ARG A 120 18.26 -7.78 -12.77
CA ARG A 120 16.99 -8.18 -12.14
C ARG A 120 16.79 -7.36 -10.89
N LEU A 121 15.64 -6.70 -10.81
CA LEU A 121 15.26 -5.91 -9.65
C LEU A 121 14.08 -6.57 -8.95
N ALA A 122 14.15 -6.70 -7.63
CA ALA A 122 13.07 -7.17 -6.78
C ALA A 122 12.56 -6.01 -5.91
N LEU A 123 11.26 -5.77 -5.89
CA LEU A 123 10.61 -4.83 -4.98
C LEU A 123 9.81 -5.63 -3.96
N GLN A 124 10.19 -5.57 -2.70
CA GLN A 124 9.58 -6.34 -1.63
C GLN A 124 9.18 -5.45 -0.45
N LEU A 125 8.03 -5.75 0.15
CA LEU A 125 7.58 -5.07 1.35
C LEU A 125 8.05 -5.81 2.59
N GLY A 126 8.68 -5.09 3.51
CA GLY A 126 8.99 -5.52 4.87
C GLY A 126 8.09 -4.82 5.89
N ASP A 127 7.77 -5.51 6.97
CA ASP A 127 7.16 -4.91 8.15
C ASP A 127 8.19 -4.10 8.97
N ASP A 128 7.80 -3.51 10.10
CA ASP A 128 8.69 -2.72 10.96
C ASP A 128 9.90 -3.52 11.49
N LEU A 129 9.84 -4.85 11.49
CA LEU A 129 10.93 -5.77 11.85
C LEU A 129 11.70 -6.31 10.64
N HIS A 130 11.40 -5.79 9.44
CA HIS A 130 11.95 -6.22 8.15
C HIS A 130 11.56 -7.65 7.73
N ASN A 131 10.55 -8.26 8.37
CA ASN A 131 10.03 -9.53 7.91
C ASN A 131 9.18 -9.31 6.65
N THR A 132 9.32 -10.20 5.68
CA THR A 132 8.59 -10.12 4.41
C THR A 132 7.09 -10.22 4.61
N VAL A 133 6.34 -9.29 4.02
CA VAL A 133 4.87 -9.34 4.01
C VAL A 133 4.40 -10.28 2.89
N LYS A 134 3.54 -11.24 3.25
CA LYS A 134 3.05 -12.28 2.33
C LYS A 134 2.43 -11.70 1.06
N GLY A 135 2.90 -12.19 -0.09
CA GLY A 135 2.37 -11.81 -1.41
C GLY A 135 2.78 -10.43 -1.91
N LEU A 136 3.60 -9.68 -1.13
CA LEU A 136 4.06 -8.34 -1.50
C LEU A 136 5.53 -8.36 -1.93
N CYS A 137 5.77 -9.03 -3.05
CA CYS A 137 7.01 -8.94 -3.83
C CYS A 137 6.70 -8.94 -5.33
N SER A 138 7.42 -8.10 -6.07
CA SER A 138 7.36 -8.01 -7.53
C SER A 138 8.78 -7.97 -8.09
N THR A 139 9.00 -8.55 -9.25
CA THR A 139 10.31 -8.50 -9.92
C THR A 139 10.17 -7.98 -11.34
N ILE A 140 11.16 -7.21 -11.77
CA ILE A 140 11.33 -6.79 -13.17
C ILE A 140 12.76 -7.07 -13.61
N THR A 141 12.96 -7.06 -14.92
CA THR A 141 14.28 -7.01 -15.56
C THR A 141 14.41 -5.71 -16.32
N VAL A 142 15.56 -5.07 -16.23
CA VAL A 142 15.92 -3.90 -17.03
C VAL A 142 17.21 -4.14 -17.78
N ASN A 143 17.40 -3.47 -18.90
CA ASN A 143 18.66 -3.48 -19.63
C ASN A 143 19.26 -2.06 -19.59
N VAL A 144 20.32 -1.90 -18.81
CA VAL A 144 21.01 -0.61 -18.66
C VAL A 144 21.95 -0.42 -19.84
N THR A 145 21.74 0.66 -20.59
CA THR A 145 22.59 1.06 -21.71
C THR A 145 23.59 2.13 -21.27
N GLN A 146 24.65 2.30 -22.06
CA GLN A 146 25.61 3.39 -21.87
C GLN A 146 25.00 4.75 -22.17
#